data_b04fbbb72a7e4ec4193b3bc6dcd0ab00
#
_entry.id   b04fbbb72a7e4ec4193b3bc6dcd0ab00
#
_cell.length_a   1.000
_cell.length_b   1.000
_cell.length_c   1.000
_cell.angle_alpha   90.00
_cell.angle_beta   90.00
_cell.angle_gamma   90.00
#
_symmetry.space_group_name_H-M   'P 1'
#
loop_
_entity.id
_entity.type
_entity.pdbx_description
1 polymer ?
#
loop_
_entity_poly.entity_id
_entity_poly.type
_entity_poly.pdbx_seq_one_letter_code
_entity_poly.pdbx_strand_id
1 'polypeptide(L)'
;MYYREFGIPARIGKCKDVEEIEKFVEQYNGKKNCYASVYVFDDEKLKAEGRTNYETALLNTVWFDFDDNKDVKKCLMDVRRFIRRFCKPLKITPRIYLTGGKGFQMNIDFHSPVDLPAHVKRQAIREYLKHLKVKYSLKTLDDICINNSVSCMRRIPNTEYISKITGEGTGVWCTQFSVEEILKMGIEELYAMAQEEN
;
A
#
# COMPACT_ATOMS: atom_id res chain seq x y z
N MET A 1 -18.56 1.89 14.23
CA MET A 1 -17.21 2.56 14.28
C MET A 1 -16.26 1.85 13.32
N TYR A 2 -15.28 2.53 12.73
CA TYR A 2 -14.33 1.91 11.79
C TYR A 2 -12.96 1.73 12.44
N TYR A 3 -12.22 0.70 12.01
CA TYR A 3 -10.85 0.44 12.43
C TYR A 3 -9.98 -0.02 11.25
N ARG A 4 -8.65 0.04 11.42
CA ARG A 4 -7.65 -0.63 10.58
C ARG A 4 -7.04 -1.81 11.32
N GLU A 5 -6.66 -2.85 10.59
CA GLU A 5 -5.74 -3.85 11.11
C GLU A 5 -4.31 -3.34 10.98
N PHE A 6 -3.43 -3.74 11.90
CA PHE A 6 -2.00 -3.51 11.79
C PHE A 6 -1.20 -4.79 12.10
N GLY A 7 0.05 -4.83 11.66
CA GLY A 7 0.88 -6.03 11.75
C GLY A 7 2.36 -5.82 11.51
N ILE A 8 3.17 -6.89 11.78
CA ILE A 8 4.65 -6.93 11.76
C ILE A 8 5.28 -8.22 11.19
N PRO A 9 5.05 -8.76 10.05
CA PRO A 9 4.02 -8.61 9.01
C PRO A 9 2.70 -9.35 9.32
N ALA A 10 2.67 -10.28 10.29
CA ALA A 10 1.42 -10.91 10.70
C ALA A 10 0.50 -9.87 11.36
N ARG A 11 -0.81 -9.99 11.13
CA ARG A 11 -1.79 -9.13 11.80
C ARG A 11 -1.76 -9.38 13.28
N ILE A 12 -1.60 -8.32 14.08
CA ILE A 12 -1.46 -8.41 15.54
C ILE A 12 -2.46 -7.57 16.30
N GLY A 13 -3.19 -6.69 15.64
CA GLY A 13 -4.16 -5.86 16.33
C GLY A 13 -5.03 -5.02 15.40
N LYS A 14 -5.85 -4.20 16.04
CA LYS A 14 -6.76 -3.24 15.42
C LYS A 14 -6.49 -1.87 16.02
N CYS A 15 -6.57 -0.82 15.21
CA CYS A 15 -6.49 0.57 15.66
C CYS A 15 -7.68 1.37 15.11
N LYS A 16 -8.26 2.21 15.95
CA LYS A 16 -9.46 2.99 15.63
C LYS A 16 -9.15 4.43 15.26
N ASP A 17 -8.01 4.93 15.69
CA ASP A 17 -7.57 6.29 15.47
C ASP A 17 -6.08 6.39 15.13
N VAL A 18 -5.62 7.60 14.86
CA VAL A 18 -4.23 7.90 14.51
C VAL A 18 -3.29 7.66 15.68
N GLU A 19 -3.71 8.00 16.89
CA GLU A 19 -2.89 7.87 18.11
C GLU A 19 -2.54 6.39 18.40
N GLU A 20 -3.48 5.46 18.18
CA GLU A 20 -3.21 4.02 18.30
C GLU A 20 -2.22 3.53 17.24
N ILE A 21 -2.26 4.10 16.01
CA ILE A 21 -1.28 3.80 14.96
C ILE A 21 0.10 4.34 15.34
N GLU A 22 0.19 5.55 15.86
CA GLU A 22 1.45 6.16 16.29
C GLU A 22 2.11 5.33 17.41
N LYS A 23 1.39 4.96 18.43
CA LYS A 23 1.88 4.06 19.51
C LYS A 23 2.38 2.72 18.96
N PHE A 24 1.68 2.15 17.98
CA PHE A 24 2.13 0.94 17.30
C PHE A 24 3.44 1.16 16.55
N VAL A 25 3.55 2.26 15.80
CA VAL A 25 4.78 2.60 15.06
C VAL A 25 5.94 2.82 16.04
N GLU A 26 5.78 3.59 17.10
CA GLU A 26 6.81 3.82 18.14
C GLU A 26 7.33 2.51 18.75
N GLN A 27 6.45 1.55 18.98
CA GLN A 27 6.81 0.26 19.56
C GLN A 27 7.66 -0.60 18.61
N TYR A 28 7.38 -0.58 17.32
CA TYR A 28 7.90 -1.57 16.36
C TYR A 28 8.82 -0.99 15.28
N ASN A 29 8.77 0.31 14.98
CA ASN A 29 9.61 0.93 13.97
C ASN A 29 11.11 0.76 14.32
N GLY A 30 11.95 0.55 13.32
CA GLY A 30 13.38 0.22 13.51
C GLY A 30 13.65 -1.22 13.97
N LYS A 31 12.62 -1.98 14.39
CA LYS A 31 12.74 -3.37 14.87
C LYS A 31 12.03 -4.36 13.96
N LYS A 32 10.90 -3.97 13.40
CA LYS A 32 10.05 -4.78 12.53
C LYS A 32 9.44 -3.95 11.41
N ASN A 33 9.14 -4.61 10.30
CA ASN A 33 8.39 -3.98 9.22
C ASN A 33 6.94 -3.70 9.65
N CYS A 34 6.53 -2.43 9.68
CA CYS A 34 5.20 -2.01 10.13
C CYS A 34 4.21 -1.93 8.97
N TYR A 35 3.05 -2.56 9.14
CA TYR A 35 1.98 -2.63 8.15
C TYR A 35 0.63 -2.23 8.73
N ALA A 36 -0.21 -1.62 7.90
CA ALA A 36 -1.62 -1.39 8.21
C ALA A 36 -2.49 -1.86 7.05
N SER A 37 -3.75 -2.22 7.32
CA SER A 37 -4.69 -2.56 6.26
C SER A 37 -4.91 -1.38 5.33
N VAL A 38 -5.05 -1.65 4.02
CA VAL A 38 -5.37 -0.63 3.01
C VAL A 38 -6.71 0.03 3.30
N TYR A 39 -7.70 -0.79 3.67
CA TYR A 39 -9.06 -0.35 3.96
C TYR A 39 -9.34 -0.30 5.46
N VAL A 40 -10.37 0.44 5.83
CA VAL A 40 -10.98 0.40 7.15
C VAL A 40 -12.20 -0.52 7.14
N PHE A 41 -12.52 -1.11 8.30
CA PHE A 41 -13.60 -2.08 8.45
C PHE A 41 -14.53 -1.67 9.58
N ASP A 42 -15.80 -2.09 9.49
CA ASP A 42 -16.81 -1.80 10.51
C ASP A 42 -16.61 -2.71 11.73
N ASP A 43 -16.35 -2.09 12.88
CA ASP A 43 -16.13 -2.80 14.15
C ASP A 43 -17.42 -3.45 14.69
N GLU A 44 -18.58 -2.91 14.33
CA GLU A 44 -19.88 -3.42 14.78
C GLU A 44 -20.33 -4.68 14.01
N LYS A 45 -19.70 -4.96 12.87
CA LYS A 45 -20.03 -6.07 11.97
C LYS A 45 -18.92 -7.12 11.90
N LEU A 46 -18.28 -7.43 13.02
CA LEU A 46 -17.28 -8.48 13.09
C LEU A 46 -17.87 -9.86 12.79
N LYS A 47 -17.03 -10.76 12.27
CA LYS A 47 -17.35 -12.20 12.18
C LYS A 47 -17.21 -12.85 13.56
N ALA A 48 -17.64 -14.12 13.67
CA ALA A 48 -17.46 -14.93 14.86
C ALA A 48 -16.01 -14.85 15.38
N GLU A 49 -15.81 -14.94 16.69
CA GLU A 49 -14.50 -14.82 17.36
C GLU A 49 -13.82 -13.44 17.19
N GLY A 50 -14.58 -12.37 16.88
CA GLY A 50 -14.05 -11.03 16.71
C GLY A 50 -13.17 -10.84 15.47
N ARG A 51 -13.22 -11.76 14.49
CA ARG A 51 -12.43 -11.66 13.24
C ARG A 51 -12.98 -10.56 12.34
N THR A 52 -12.07 -9.91 11.61
CA THR A 52 -12.43 -8.88 10.64
C THR A 52 -13.36 -9.40 9.56
N ASN A 53 -14.47 -8.68 9.37
CA ASN A 53 -15.36 -8.90 8.24
C ASN A 53 -14.90 -8.04 7.05
N TYR A 54 -14.12 -8.62 6.14
CA TYR A 54 -13.59 -7.92 4.97
C TYR A 54 -14.66 -7.41 4.00
N GLU A 55 -15.89 -7.92 4.09
CA GLU A 55 -17.02 -7.43 3.29
C GLU A 55 -17.48 -6.03 3.72
N THR A 56 -17.12 -5.61 4.94
CA THR A 56 -17.41 -4.26 5.45
C THR A 56 -16.41 -3.20 5.01
N ALA A 57 -15.40 -3.57 4.22
CA ALA A 57 -14.38 -2.65 3.74
C ALA A 57 -14.98 -1.37 3.14
N LEU A 58 -14.50 -0.21 3.62
CA LEU A 58 -14.85 1.09 3.05
C LEU A 58 -13.95 1.34 1.84
N LEU A 59 -14.54 1.30 0.63
CA LEU A 59 -13.80 1.45 -0.62
C LEU A 59 -13.60 2.93 -0.96
N ASN A 60 -12.67 3.59 -0.29
CA ASN A 60 -12.33 4.98 -0.49
C ASN A 60 -11.03 5.19 -1.28
N THR A 61 -10.37 4.13 -1.68
CA THR A 61 -9.12 4.14 -2.45
C THR A 61 -9.00 2.89 -3.31
N VAL A 62 -8.22 2.97 -4.39
CA VAL A 62 -7.62 1.79 -5.04
C VAL A 62 -6.14 1.78 -4.74
N TRP A 63 -5.65 0.63 -4.31
CA TRP A 63 -4.26 0.43 -3.93
C TRP A 63 -3.55 -0.51 -4.89
N PHE A 64 -2.33 -0.17 -5.23
CA PHE A 64 -1.44 -0.89 -6.12
C PHE A 64 -0.14 -1.19 -5.38
N ASP A 65 0.35 -2.42 -5.51
CA ASP A 65 1.66 -2.84 -5.03
C ASP A 65 2.51 -3.26 -6.23
N PHE A 66 3.56 -2.52 -6.50
CA PHE A 66 4.52 -2.80 -7.56
C PHE A 66 5.76 -3.41 -6.93
N ASP A 67 5.95 -4.71 -7.10
CA ASP A 67 6.98 -5.48 -6.42
C ASP A 67 7.81 -6.32 -7.41
N ASP A 68 9.14 -6.25 -7.31
CA ASP A 68 10.06 -7.13 -8.02
C ASP A 68 11.26 -7.46 -7.13
N ASN A 69 11.44 -8.74 -6.83
CA ASN A 69 12.49 -9.22 -5.94
C ASN A 69 13.92 -9.03 -6.48
N LYS A 70 14.05 -8.73 -7.78
CA LYS A 70 15.36 -8.68 -8.46
C LYS A 70 15.69 -7.27 -8.97
N ASP A 71 14.70 -6.47 -9.31
CA ASP A 71 14.94 -5.22 -10.02
C ASP A 71 13.84 -4.18 -9.75
N VAL A 72 14.05 -3.35 -8.75
CA VAL A 72 13.13 -2.24 -8.39
C VAL A 72 13.01 -1.20 -9.53
N LYS A 73 13.98 -1.12 -10.45
CA LYS A 73 13.87 -0.22 -11.63
C LYS A 73 12.68 -0.60 -12.50
N LYS A 74 12.34 -1.89 -12.60
CA LYS A 74 11.13 -2.34 -13.33
C LYS A 74 9.86 -1.84 -12.67
N CYS A 75 9.80 -1.83 -11.33
CA CYS A 75 8.67 -1.26 -10.60
C CYS A 75 8.52 0.22 -10.91
N LEU A 76 9.61 1.00 -10.87
CA LEU A 76 9.61 2.42 -11.22
C LEU A 76 9.14 2.65 -12.68
N MET A 77 9.55 1.80 -13.61
CA MET A 77 9.09 1.88 -15.00
C MET A 77 7.58 1.64 -15.13
N ASP A 78 7.02 0.68 -14.42
CA ASP A 78 5.60 0.39 -14.44
C ASP A 78 4.79 1.51 -13.76
N VAL A 79 5.24 2.02 -12.62
CA VAL A 79 4.66 3.19 -11.94
C VAL A 79 4.62 4.39 -12.88
N ARG A 80 5.74 4.73 -13.54
CA ARG A 80 5.84 5.83 -14.53
C ARG A 80 4.90 5.62 -15.72
N ARG A 81 4.83 4.39 -16.23
CA ARG A 81 3.93 4.04 -17.34
C ARG A 81 2.47 4.26 -16.94
N PHE A 82 2.09 3.82 -15.73
CA PHE A 82 0.74 3.97 -15.22
C PHE A 82 0.39 5.45 -14.99
N ILE A 83 1.29 6.23 -14.40
CA ILE A 83 1.11 7.68 -14.24
C ILE A 83 0.86 8.36 -15.59
N ARG A 84 1.72 8.09 -16.60
CA ARG A 84 1.64 8.75 -17.91
C ARG A 84 0.39 8.34 -18.70
N ARG A 85 -0.02 7.08 -18.63
CA ARG A 85 -1.07 6.52 -19.49
C ARG A 85 -2.46 6.48 -18.85
N PHE A 86 -2.52 6.51 -17.52
CA PHE A 86 -3.77 6.45 -16.77
C PHE A 86 -4.00 7.72 -15.95
N CYS A 87 -3.10 8.04 -15.02
CA CYS A 87 -3.33 9.14 -14.07
C CYS A 87 -3.36 10.50 -14.75
N LYS A 88 -2.36 10.84 -15.58
CA LYS A 88 -2.30 12.16 -16.25
C LYS A 88 -3.49 12.45 -17.16
N PRO A 89 -3.91 11.54 -18.07
CA PRO A 89 -5.08 11.79 -18.93
C PRO A 89 -6.38 12.02 -18.14
N LEU A 90 -6.51 11.38 -16.99
CA LEU A 90 -7.69 11.50 -16.12
C LEU A 90 -7.54 12.59 -15.06
N LYS A 91 -6.42 13.35 -15.06
CA LYS A 91 -6.10 14.39 -14.07
C LYS A 91 -6.12 13.85 -12.62
N ILE A 92 -5.70 12.62 -12.42
CA ILE A 92 -5.60 11.96 -11.12
C ILE A 92 -4.20 12.20 -10.54
N THR A 93 -4.13 12.63 -9.28
CA THR A 93 -2.88 12.74 -8.51
C THR A 93 -2.80 11.57 -7.52
N PRO A 94 -2.04 10.51 -7.81
CA PRO A 94 -1.86 9.39 -6.88
C PRO A 94 -0.91 9.76 -5.74
N ARG A 95 -1.08 9.12 -4.57
CA ARG A 95 -0.05 9.09 -3.53
C ARG A 95 0.88 7.90 -3.80
N ILE A 96 2.18 8.14 -3.87
CA ILE A 96 3.17 7.14 -4.26
C ILE A 96 4.25 7.05 -3.18
N TYR A 97 4.58 5.82 -2.79
CA TYR A 97 5.56 5.54 -1.74
C TYR A 97 6.60 4.55 -2.28
N LEU A 98 7.89 4.86 -2.08
CA LEU A 98 8.95 3.86 -2.12
C LEU A 98 8.89 3.08 -0.80
N THR A 99 8.82 1.74 -0.86
CA THR A 99 8.61 0.93 0.36
C THR A 99 9.89 0.68 1.17
N GLY A 100 11.03 1.15 0.68
CA GLY A 100 12.35 0.87 1.26
C GLY A 100 12.87 -0.56 0.97
N GLY A 101 12.00 -1.45 0.50
CA GLY A 101 12.34 -2.84 0.16
C GLY A 101 12.50 -3.04 -1.33
N LYS A 102 11.53 -3.63 -1.98
CA LYS A 102 11.61 -4.14 -3.34
C LYS A 102 10.63 -3.51 -4.34
N GLY A 103 10.02 -2.38 -3.99
CA GLY A 103 9.05 -1.78 -4.90
C GLY A 103 8.40 -0.50 -4.41
N PHE A 104 7.26 -0.23 -5.01
CA PHE A 104 6.45 0.97 -4.78
C PHE A 104 5.03 0.61 -4.41
N GLN A 105 4.43 1.41 -3.54
CA GLN A 105 3.00 1.40 -3.26
C GLN A 105 2.37 2.67 -3.82
N MET A 106 1.18 2.54 -4.39
CA MET A 106 0.44 3.68 -4.93
C MET A 106 -1.02 3.61 -4.48
N ASN A 107 -1.56 4.75 -4.09
CA ASN A 107 -2.98 4.91 -3.77
C ASN A 107 -3.61 5.94 -4.71
N ILE A 108 -4.81 5.61 -5.21
CA ILE A 108 -5.71 6.54 -5.88
C ILE A 108 -6.94 6.66 -4.99
N ASP A 109 -7.08 7.82 -4.37
CA ASP A 109 -8.20 8.07 -3.45
C ASP A 109 -9.42 8.58 -4.21
N PHE A 110 -10.60 8.21 -3.74
CA PHE A 110 -11.88 8.68 -4.25
C PHE A 110 -12.39 9.86 -3.40
N HIS A 111 -13.11 10.77 -4.02
CA HIS A 111 -13.78 11.87 -3.29
C HIS A 111 -14.83 11.35 -2.30
N SER A 112 -15.48 10.24 -2.65
CA SER A 112 -16.45 9.56 -1.79
C SER A 112 -16.20 8.05 -1.87
N PRO A 113 -16.48 7.30 -0.81
CA PRO A 113 -16.41 5.84 -0.87
C PRO A 113 -17.34 5.30 -1.97
N VAL A 114 -16.83 4.30 -2.69
CA VAL A 114 -17.65 3.58 -3.68
C VAL A 114 -18.58 2.64 -2.93
N ASP A 115 -19.88 2.85 -3.10
CA ASP A 115 -20.89 1.98 -2.52
C ASP A 115 -21.13 0.77 -3.42
N LEU A 116 -20.73 -0.39 -2.96
CA LEU A 116 -20.94 -1.69 -3.60
C LEU A 116 -21.55 -2.67 -2.59
N PRO A 117 -22.42 -3.58 -3.04
CA PRO A 117 -22.87 -4.67 -2.17
C PRO A 117 -21.69 -5.45 -1.58
N ALA A 118 -21.77 -5.80 -0.30
CA ALA A 118 -20.67 -6.40 0.47
C ALA A 118 -20.04 -7.60 -0.25
N HIS A 119 -20.88 -8.50 -0.80
CA HIS A 119 -20.44 -9.74 -1.47
C HIS A 119 -19.69 -9.54 -2.79
N VAL A 120 -19.83 -8.36 -3.45
CA VAL A 120 -19.13 -8.09 -4.72
C VAL A 120 -17.87 -7.24 -4.56
N LYS A 121 -17.66 -6.57 -3.41
CA LYS A 121 -16.53 -5.65 -3.21
C LYS A 121 -15.18 -6.28 -3.56
N ARG A 122 -14.91 -7.47 -3.02
CA ARG A 122 -13.65 -8.18 -3.25
C ARG A 122 -13.45 -8.51 -4.72
N GLN A 123 -14.49 -9.02 -5.38
CA GLN A 123 -14.42 -9.37 -6.79
C GLN A 123 -14.24 -8.13 -7.66
N ALA A 124 -15.00 -7.07 -7.40
CA ALA A 124 -14.92 -5.82 -8.15
C ALA A 124 -13.50 -5.22 -8.14
N ILE A 125 -12.87 -5.10 -6.97
CA ILE A 125 -11.48 -4.61 -6.86
C ILE A 125 -10.50 -5.54 -7.58
N ARG A 126 -10.64 -6.85 -7.43
CA ARG A 126 -9.79 -7.84 -8.11
C ARG A 126 -9.86 -7.71 -9.63
N GLU A 127 -11.06 -7.71 -10.19
CA GLU A 127 -11.25 -7.64 -11.65
C GLU A 127 -10.80 -6.29 -12.20
N TYR A 128 -11.03 -5.20 -11.45
CA TYR A 128 -10.53 -3.87 -11.83
C TYR A 128 -9.00 -3.83 -11.90
N LEU A 129 -8.31 -4.32 -10.86
CA LEU A 129 -6.84 -4.37 -10.84
C LEU A 129 -6.28 -5.27 -11.95
N LYS A 130 -6.87 -6.44 -12.19
CA LYS A 130 -6.50 -7.32 -13.32
C LYS A 130 -6.64 -6.62 -14.66
N HIS A 131 -7.77 -5.93 -14.86
CA HIS A 131 -8.00 -5.17 -16.10
C HIS A 131 -6.92 -4.11 -16.30
N LEU A 132 -6.60 -3.32 -15.26
CA LEU A 132 -5.56 -2.29 -15.33
C LEU A 132 -4.17 -2.91 -15.57
N LYS A 133 -3.84 -4.02 -14.90
CA LYS A 133 -2.58 -4.75 -15.11
C LYS A 133 -2.36 -5.11 -16.57
N VAL A 134 -3.37 -5.70 -17.21
CA VAL A 134 -3.32 -6.10 -18.63
C VAL A 134 -3.29 -4.87 -19.53
N LYS A 135 -4.24 -3.95 -19.36
CA LYS A 135 -4.43 -2.77 -20.22
C LYS A 135 -3.17 -1.89 -20.29
N TYR A 136 -2.48 -1.71 -19.17
CA TYR A 136 -1.29 -0.85 -19.08
C TYR A 136 0.02 -1.63 -19.04
N SER A 137 -0.02 -2.96 -19.18
CA SER A 137 1.15 -3.85 -19.16
C SER A 137 2.01 -3.66 -17.90
N LEU A 138 1.35 -3.67 -16.72
CA LEU A 138 1.98 -3.49 -15.42
C LEU A 138 2.53 -4.83 -14.91
N LYS A 139 3.74 -5.19 -15.36
CA LYS A 139 4.34 -6.51 -15.11
C LYS A 139 4.67 -6.76 -13.65
N THR A 140 5.02 -5.70 -12.93
CA THR A 140 5.43 -5.75 -11.51
C THR A 140 4.26 -5.53 -10.55
N LEU A 141 3.03 -5.30 -11.04
CA LEU A 141 1.86 -5.25 -10.17
C LEU A 141 1.60 -6.62 -9.55
N ASP A 142 1.66 -6.70 -8.21
CA ASP A 142 1.67 -7.95 -7.46
C ASP A 142 0.33 -8.69 -7.55
N ASP A 143 0.39 -9.94 -8.03
CA ASP A 143 -0.78 -10.82 -8.16
C ASP A 143 -1.32 -11.27 -6.79
N ILE A 144 -0.48 -11.36 -5.76
CA ILE A 144 -0.91 -11.69 -4.39
C ILE A 144 -1.81 -10.57 -3.88
N CYS A 145 -1.42 -9.32 -4.09
CA CYS A 145 -2.22 -8.16 -3.69
C CYS A 145 -3.52 -8.05 -4.49
N ILE A 146 -3.50 -8.35 -5.79
CA ILE A 146 -4.70 -8.41 -6.61
C ILE A 146 -5.67 -9.48 -6.07
N ASN A 147 -5.18 -10.67 -5.76
CA ASN A 147 -6.02 -11.77 -5.28
C ASN A 147 -6.57 -11.54 -3.87
N ASN A 148 -5.78 -10.95 -2.98
CA ASN A 148 -6.20 -10.56 -1.64
C ASN A 148 -7.12 -9.34 -1.62
N SER A 149 -7.01 -8.45 -2.62
CA SER A 149 -7.86 -7.28 -2.84
C SER A 149 -8.16 -6.48 -1.56
N VAL A 150 -9.37 -6.56 -0.99
CA VAL A 150 -9.79 -5.80 0.20
C VAL A 150 -9.08 -6.19 1.51
N SER A 151 -8.41 -7.35 1.56
CA SER A 151 -7.68 -7.80 2.75
C SER A 151 -6.18 -7.48 2.73
N CYS A 152 -5.72 -6.66 1.79
CA CYS A 152 -4.31 -6.28 1.70
C CYS A 152 -3.82 -5.43 2.85
N MET A 153 -2.55 -5.65 3.22
CA MET A 153 -1.77 -4.81 4.13
C MET A 153 -0.75 -4.00 3.33
N ARG A 154 -0.56 -2.74 3.69
CA ARG A 154 0.47 -1.86 3.11
C ARG A 154 1.49 -1.45 4.17
N ARG A 155 2.70 -1.13 3.73
CA ARG A 155 3.70 -0.48 4.59
C ARG A 155 3.13 0.82 5.13
N ILE A 156 3.37 1.08 6.42
CA ILE A 156 3.04 2.37 7.01
C ILE A 156 4.12 3.38 6.56
N PRO A 157 3.72 4.56 6.03
CA PRO A 157 4.67 5.63 5.71
C PRO A 157 5.52 6.03 6.91
N ASN A 158 6.71 6.55 6.64
CA ASN A 158 7.68 6.99 7.66
C ASN A 158 8.08 5.86 8.62
N THR A 159 8.16 4.63 8.13
CA THR A 159 8.72 3.50 8.87
C THR A 159 9.91 2.91 8.12
N GLU A 160 10.95 2.57 8.87
CA GLU A 160 12.17 1.98 8.33
C GLU A 160 11.93 0.56 7.78
N TYR A 161 12.57 0.23 6.66
CA TYR A 161 12.57 -1.11 6.13
C TYR A 161 13.55 -2.00 6.91
N ILE A 162 13.03 -3.08 7.47
CA ILE A 162 13.83 -4.10 8.14
C ILE A 162 14.11 -5.24 7.16
N SER A 163 15.39 -5.53 6.94
CA SER A 163 15.83 -6.59 6.06
C SER A 163 15.31 -7.95 6.53
N LYS A 164 14.68 -8.71 5.64
CA LYS A 164 14.23 -10.07 5.95
C LYS A 164 15.40 -11.06 6.07
N ILE A 165 16.57 -10.69 5.58
CA ILE A 165 17.77 -11.54 5.58
C ILE A 165 18.56 -11.35 6.88
N THR A 166 18.85 -10.09 7.25
CA THR A 166 19.66 -9.77 8.43
C THR A 166 18.84 -9.53 9.69
N GLY A 167 17.57 -9.17 9.53
CA GLY A 167 16.71 -8.74 10.65
C GLY A 167 16.98 -7.33 11.15
N GLU A 168 17.87 -6.58 10.48
CA GLU A 168 18.31 -5.25 10.86
C GLU A 168 17.67 -4.16 9.98
N GLY A 169 17.62 -2.94 10.47
CA GLY A 169 17.24 -1.75 9.73
C GLY A 169 18.18 -1.49 8.56
N THR A 170 17.64 -1.06 7.44
CA THR A 170 18.43 -0.77 6.23
C THR A 170 18.77 0.70 6.09
N GLY A 171 18.28 1.56 6.97
CA GLY A 171 18.35 3.02 6.84
C GLY A 171 17.47 3.57 5.73
N VAL A 172 16.61 2.74 5.11
CA VAL A 172 15.70 3.18 4.04
C VAL A 172 14.26 3.19 4.54
N TRP A 173 13.60 4.33 4.42
CA TRP A 173 12.27 4.57 4.96
C TRP A 173 11.19 4.40 3.89
N CYS A 174 9.98 4.05 4.33
CA CYS A 174 8.80 4.08 3.46
C CYS A 174 8.40 5.53 3.20
N THR A 175 8.93 6.11 2.12
CA THR A 175 8.89 7.56 1.86
C THR A 175 7.91 7.89 0.75
N GLN A 176 7.11 8.94 0.95
CA GLN A 176 6.21 9.47 -0.07
C GLN A 176 6.97 10.37 -1.04
N PHE A 177 6.68 10.19 -2.34
CA PHE A 177 7.21 11.02 -3.42
C PHE A 177 6.08 11.65 -4.21
N SER A 178 6.33 12.85 -4.72
CA SER A 178 5.45 13.52 -5.67
C SER A 178 5.48 12.82 -7.03
N VAL A 179 4.44 13.04 -7.82
CA VAL A 179 4.37 12.57 -9.21
C VAL A 179 5.55 13.11 -10.04
N GLU A 180 6.00 14.33 -9.76
CA GLU A 180 7.08 14.97 -10.47
C GLU A 180 8.44 14.30 -10.18
N GLU A 181 8.75 14.04 -8.92
CA GLU A 181 9.95 13.31 -8.50
C GLU A 181 9.99 11.92 -9.13
N ILE A 182 8.90 11.15 -9.01
CA ILE A 182 8.80 9.82 -9.61
C ILE A 182 9.04 9.86 -11.13
N LEU A 183 8.60 10.88 -11.83
CA LEU A 183 8.76 10.97 -13.29
C LEU A 183 10.16 11.40 -13.74
N LYS A 184 10.93 12.12 -12.90
CA LYS A 184 12.24 12.71 -13.23
C LYS A 184 13.42 11.94 -12.66
N MET A 185 13.37 11.54 -11.39
CA MET A 185 14.52 11.05 -10.62
C MET A 185 14.82 9.58 -10.92
N GLY A 186 16.10 9.23 -10.94
CA GLY A 186 16.55 7.83 -10.99
C GLY A 186 16.20 7.05 -9.72
N ILE A 187 16.32 5.72 -9.79
CA ILE A 187 15.99 4.89 -8.61
C ILE A 187 17.00 5.12 -7.48
N GLU A 188 18.24 5.36 -7.80
CA GLU A 188 19.31 5.64 -6.85
C GLU A 188 19.09 6.95 -6.10
N GLU A 189 18.59 7.99 -6.78
CA GLU A 189 18.24 9.29 -6.18
C GLU A 189 17.04 9.14 -5.24
N LEU A 190 16.01 8.38 -5.64
CA LEU A 190 14.85 8.12 -4.79
C LEU A 190 15.25 7.34 -3.52
N TYR A 191 16.16 6.38 -3.62
CA TYR A 191 16.69 5.66 -2.46
C TYR A 191 17.52 6.58 -1.55
N ALA A 192 18.36 7.45 -2.12
CA ALA A 192 19.14 8.41 -1.32
C ALA A 192 18.23 9.33 -0.50
N MET A 193 17.16 9.86 -1.10
CA MET A 193 16.17 10.67 -0.37
C MET A 193 15.41 9.85 0.69
N ALA A 194 15.16 8.57 0.46
CA ALA A 194 14.48 7.70 1.41
C ALA A 194 15.38 7.22 2.56
N GLN A 195 16.68 7.55 2.55
CA GLN A 195 17.62 7.34 3.65
C GLN A 195 17.65 8.52 4.64
N GLU A 196 17.11 9.66 4.26
CA GLU A 196 16.94 10.80 5.15
C GLU A 196 15.69 10.56 6.02
N GLU A 197 15.85 10.68 7.34
CA GLU A 197 14.73 10.58 8.28
C GLU A 197 13.83 11.81 8.08
N ASN A 198 12.56 11.59 7.66
CA ASN A 198 11.57 12.65 7.40
C ASN A 198 10.71 12.93 8.63
#